data_2bc8af5bcc7aaa6ff3658b6ac86ca116
#
_entry.id   2bc8af5bcc7aaa6ff3658b6ac86ca116
#
_cell.length_a   1.000
_cell.length_b   1.000
_cell.length_c   1.000
_cell.angle_alpha   90.00
_cell.angle_beta   90.00
_cell.angle_gamma   90.00
#
_symmetry.space_group_name_H-M   'P 1'
#
loop_
_entity.id
_entity.type
_entity.pdbx_description
1 polymer ?
#
loop_
_entity_poly.entity_id
_entity_poly.type
_entity_poly.pdbx_seq_one_letter_code
_entity_poly.pdbx_strand_id
1 'polypeptide(L)'
;MKKLLVMAAMVLSSVGAFAQQAAGTTTIQPKIGLNVATIGDNDWKAGFAAGAELQYQSTSNFGIAVGALYSVQGFKAEDVKIGNITYKNDYKWNPGYINVPITLNYYPVASLALKAGLQPGFLVNKDDMEDVKKVDLSIPVGLSYEYQGLVFDARYNIGVTKLADNYDHYNNVIQITVGYKFAL
;
A
#
# COMPACT_ATOMS: atom_id res chain seq x y z
N MET A 1 -3.57 -26.16 2.33
CA MET A 1 -4.30 -25.64 1.17
C MET A 1 -5.82 -25.75 1.32
N LYS A 2 -6.43 -26.91 1.67
CA LYS A 2 -7.88 -27.06 1.84
C LYS A 2 -8.51 -26.11 2.89
N LYS A 3 -7.83 -25.86 4.01
CA LYS A 3 -8.31 -24.93 5.06
C LYS A 3 -8.34 -23.46 4.61
N LEU A 4 -7.40 -23.03 3.76
CA LEU A 4 -7.38 -21.69 3.15
C LEU A 4 -8.53 -21.51 2.14
N LEU A 5 -8.82 -22.55 1.33
CA LEU A 5 -9.96 -22.56 0.40
C LEU A 5 -11.31 -22.51 1.14
N VAL A 6 -11.44 -23.22 2.27
CA VAL A 6 -12.66 -23.19 3.09
C VAL A 6 -12.83 -21.82 3.77
N MET A 7 -11.74 -21.20 4.26
CA MET A 7 -11.80 -19.83 4.81
C MET A 7 -12.15 -18.82 3.73
N ALA A 8 -11.58 -18.92 2.53
CA ALA A 8 -11.93 -18.06 1.39
C ALA A 8 -13.40 -18.25 0.98
N ALA A 9 -13.90 -19.49 0.98
CA ALA A 9 -15.31 -19.78 0.68
C ALA A 9 -16.27 -19.25 1.76
N MET A 10 -15.90 -19.32 3.05
CA MET A 10 -16.70 -18.74 4.15
C MET A 10 -16.73 -17.20 4.09
N VAL A 11 -15.62 -16.55 3.73
CA VAL A 11 -15.60 -15.11 3.48
C VAL A 11 -16.49 -14.74 2.31
N LEU A 12 -16.46 -15.50 1.22
CA LEU A 12 -17.31 -15.29 0.06
C LEU A 12 -18.81 -15.57 0.32
N SER A 13 -19.16 -16.50 1.20
CA SER A 13 -20.55 -16.83 1.52
C SER A 13 -21.21 -15.83 2.49
N SER A 14 -20.43 -15.09 3.29
CA SER A 14 -20.95 -14.01 4.16
C SER A 14 -21.31 -12.73 3.42
N VAL A 15 -21.06 -12.66 2.11
CA VAL A 15 -21.21 -11.48 1.25
C VAL A 15 -22.67 -11.19 0.85
N GLY A 16 -23.61 -12.12 1.12
CA GLY A 16 -25.00 -12.01 0.64
C GLY A 16 -25.91 -10.96 1.31
N ALA A 17 -25.45 -10.20 2.29
CA ALA A 17 -26.32 -9.34 3.10
C ALA A 17 -25.92 -7.85 3.16
N PHE A 18 -24.89 -7.42 2.42
CA PHE A 18 -24.44 -6.03 2.48
C PHE A 18 -24.92 -5.23 1.28
N ALA A 19 -25.48 -4.05 1.57
CA ALA A 19 -25.94 -3.12 0.55
C ALA A 19 -24.81 -2.86 -0.47
N GLN A 20 -25.12 -3.00 -1.74
CA GLN A 20 -24.27 -2.56 -2.85
C GLN A 20 -23.78 -1.13 -2.58
N GLN A 21 -22.52 -0.84 -2.89
CA GLN A 21 -22.00 0.52 -2.80
C GLN A 21 -22.90 1.43 -3.63
N ALA A 22 -23.57 2.37 -2.96
CA ALA A 22 -24.53 3.24 -3.64
C ALA A 22 -23.79 4.17 -4.63
N ALA A 23 -24.19 4.13 -5.89
CA ALA A 23 -23.64 5.04 -6.89
C ALA A 23 -23.92 6.51 -6.51
N GLY A 24 -22.97 7.39 -6.80
CA GLY A 24 -23.06 8.81 -6.46
C GLY A 24 -22.63 9.16 -5.04
N THR A 25 -22.26 8.18 -4.21
CA THR A 25 -21.78 8.44 -2.85
C THR A 25 -20.31 8.82 -2.82
N THR A 26 -19.99 9.75 -1.92
CA THR A 26 -18.61 10.10 -1.56
C THR A 26 -18.35 9.62 -0.14
N THR A 27 -17.18 9.01 0.07
CA THR A 27 -16.78 8.54 1.39
C THR A 27 -15.36 9.01 1.71
N ILE A 28 -15.09 9.22 3.00
CA ILE A 28 -13.72 9.41 3.52
C ILE A 28 -13.33 8.22 4.37
N GLN A 29 -12.11 7.77 4.20
CA GLN A 29 -11.56 6.62 4.92
C GLN A 29 -10.22 6.99 5.56
N PRO A 30 -10.18 7.46 6.83
CA PRO A 30 -8.95 7.45 7.60
C PRO A 30 -8.45 6.02 7.75
N LYS A 31 -7.13 5.82 7.63
CA LYS A 31 -6.48 4.51 7.70
C LYS A 31 -5.09 4.59 8.31
N ILE A 32 -4.72 3.51 8.97
CA ILE A 32 -3.37 3.27 9.48
C ILE A 32 -2.94 1.85 9.14
N GLY A 33 -1.65 1.59 9.10
CA GLY A 33 -1.14 0.26 8.83
C GLY A 33 0.37 0.15 8.78
N LEU A 34 0.80 -0.97 8.26
CA LEU A 34 2.20 -1.33 8.15
C LEU A 34 2.63 -1.40 6.69
N ASN A 35 3.86 -0.99 6.45
CA ASN A 35 4.57 -1.20 5.21
C ASN A 35 5.68 -2.23 5.43
N VAL A 36 5.91 -3.03 4.41
CA VAL A 36 7.14 -3.81 4.30
C VAL A 36 7.75 -3.42 2.95
N ALA A 37 8.84 -2.66 3.00
CA ALA A 37 9.47 -2.06 1.84
C ALA A 37 10.83 -2.68 1.54
N THR A 38 11.22 -2.69 0.28
CA THR A 38 12.58 -2.99 -0.18
C THR A 38 12.98 -2.10 -1.33
N ILE A 39 14.27 -1.86 -1.46
CA ILE A 39 14.87 -1.07 -2.55
C ILE A 39 15.93 -1.93 -3.22
N GLY A 40 15.70 -2.27 -4.49
CA GLY A 40 16.58 -3.19 -5.24
C GLY A 40 16.65 -4.56 -4.58
N ASP A 41 17.86 -5.10 -4.43
CA ASP A 41 18.12 -6.42 -3.86
C ASP A 41 18.35 -6.41 -2.35
N ASN A 42 18.06 -5.29 -1.66
CA ASN A 42 18.25 -5.18 -0.21
C ASN A 42 17.16 -5.92 0.59
N ASP A 43 17.45 -6.15 1.87
CA ASP A 43 16.52 -6.77 2.82
C ASP A 43 15.24 -5.93 3.01
N TRP A 44 14.13 -6.62 3.19
CA TRP A 44 12.84 -6.03 3.48
C TRP A 44 12.82 -5.37 4.85
N LYS A 45 12.21 -4.21 4.90
CA LYS A 45 12.13 -3.41 6.12
C LYS A 45 10.69 -3.04 6.45
N ALA A 46 10.31 -3.25 7.70
CA ALA A 46 9.02 -2.82 8.22
C ALA A 46 9.01 -1.30 8.50
N GLY A 47 7.91 -0.65 8.12
CA GLY A 47 7.58 0.73 8.40
C GLY A 47 6.09 0.87 8.70
N PHE A 48 5.62 2.09 8.80
CA PHE A 48 4.19 2.35 9.02
C PHE A 48 3.63 3.30 7.96
N ALA A 49 2.30 3.27 7.79
CA ALA A 49 1.56 4.23 6.98
C ALA A 49 0.34 4.74 7.75
N ALA A 50 0.04 6.03 7.61
CA ALA A 50 -1.15 6.64 8.17
C ALA A 50 -1.64 7.77 7.27
N GLY A 51 -2.96 7.92 7.13
CA GLY A 51 -3.54 8.96 6.30
C GLY A 51 -5.02 8.75 6.04
N ALA A 52 -5.52 9.28 4.93
CA ALA A 52 -6.90 9.13 4.53
C ALA A 52 -7.04 8.99 3.00
N GLU A 53 -8.12 8.33 2.57
CA GLU A 53 -8.56 8.27 1.18
C GLU A 53 -9.98 8.82 1.06
N LEU A 54 -10.22 9.64 0.04
CA LEU A 54 -11.55 10.02 -0.43
C LEU A 54 -11.91 9.12 -1.59
N GLN A 55 -13.10 8.51 -1.57
CA GLN A 55 -13.60 7.69 -2.66
C GLN A 55 -14.94 8.23 -3.15
N TYR A 56 -15.07 8.39 -4.44
CA TYR A 56 -16.34 8.62 -5.13
C TYR A 56 -16.78 7.32 -5.83
N GLN A 57 -17.98 6.86 -5.51
CA GLN A 57 -18.58 5.68 -6.11
C GLN A 57 -19.33 6.07 -7.37
N SER A 58 -18.77 5.82 -8.55
CA SER A 58 -19.39 6.25 -9.81
C SER A 58 -20.53 5.32 -10.25
N THR A 59 -20.41 4.03 -9.99
CA THR A 59 -21.44 3.01 -10.20
C THR A 59 -21.45 2.02 -9.04
N SER A 60 -22.41 1.10 -8.99
CA SER A 60 -22.42 0.03 -7.97
C SER A 60 -21.13 -0.81 -7.92
N ASN A 61 -20.41 -0.90 -9.03
CA ASN A 61 -19.23 -1.74 -9.17
C ASN A 61 -17.91 -0.98 -9.33
N PHE A 62 -17.95 0.34 -9.58
CA PHE A 62 -16.75 1.14 -9.80
C PHE A 62 -16.70 2.38 -8.93
N GLY A 63 -15.58 2.58 -8.28
CA GLY A 63 -15.25 3.80 -7.55
C GLY A 63 -13.86 4.31 -7.93
N ILE A 64 -13.66 5.61 -7.77
CA ILE A 64 -12.36 6.27 -7.91
C ILE A 64 -11.99 6.81 -6.54
N ALA A 65 -10.76 6.54 -6.10
CA ALA A 65 -10.27 7.04 -4.83
C ALA A 65 -8.99 7.85 -5.02
N VAL A 66 -8.85 8.89 -4.22
CA VAL A 66 -7.62 9.67 -4.06
C VAL A 66 -7.27 9.77 -2.59
N GLY A 67 -6.01 9.54 -2.25
CA GLY A 67 -5.55 9.54 -0.87
C GLY A 67 -4.38 10.46 -0.62
N ALA A 68 -4.10 10.68 0.66
CA ALA A 68 -2.85 11.23 1.15
C ALA A 68 -2.41 10.41 2.36
N LEU A 69 -1.25 9.75 2.26
CA LEU A 69 -0.72 8.89 3.31
C LEU A 69 0.73 9.26 3.61
N TYR A 70 1.02 9.53 4.86
CA TYR A 70 2.40 9.52 5.34
C TYR A 70 2.86 8.07 5.47
N SER A 71 4.03 7.76 4.92
CA SER A 71 4.53 6.40 4.79
C SER A 71 6.02 6.36 5.07
N VAL A 72 6.42 5.64 6.09
CA VAL A 72 7.83 5.32 6.34
C VAL A 72 8.16 4.06 5.56
N GLN A 73 9.19 4.15 4.72
CA GLN A 73 9.63 3.10 3.82
C GLN A 73 11.14 2.84 4.02
N GLY A 74 11.81 2.28 3.03
CA GLY A 74 13.24 2.12 3.01
C GLY A 74 13.71 0.66 3.03
N PHE A 75 14.97 0.46 3.36
CA PHE A 75 15.61 -0.85 3.37
C PHE A 75 16.54 -1.02 4.57
N LYS A 76 16.92 -2.27 4.82
CA LYS A 76 18.03 -2.64 5.67
C LYS A 76 19.13 -3.17 4.78
N ALA A 77 20.37 -2.70 4.97
CA ALA A 77 21.50 -3.21 4.20
C ALA A 77 21.77 -4.67 4.54
N GLU A 78 22.07 -5.48 3.52
CA GLU A 78 22.41 -6.89 3.69
C GLU A 78 23.73 -7.07 4.44
N ASP A 79 23.81 -8.16 5.20
CA ASP A 79 25.05 -8.60 5.85
C ASP A 79 26.07 -9.07 4.82
N VAL A 80 27.31 -8.59 4.90
CA VAL A 80 28.40 -9.00 3.99
C VAL A 80 29.03 -10.29 4.49
N LYS A 81 28.98 -11.35 3.67
CA LYS A 81 29.64 -12.62 3.97
C LYS A 81 30.95 -12.73 3.19
N ILE A 82 32.07 -12.91 3.90
CA ILE A 82 33.39 -13.18 3.33
C ILE A 82 33.85 -14.53 3.88
N GLY A 83 33.78 -15.57 3.06
CA GLY A 83 34.03 -16.95 3.49
C GLY A 83 33.04 -17.39 4.58
N ASN A 84 33.56 -17.82 5.74
CA ASN A 84 32.76 -18.25 6.89
C ASN A 84 32.48 -17.12 7.89
N ILE A 85 32.88 -15.89 7.59
CA ILE A 85 32.71 -14.73 8.47
C ILE A 85 31.58 -13.87 7.94
N THR A 86 30.58 -13.58 8.79
CA THR A 86 29.48 -12.68 8.49
C THR A 86 29.73 -11.32 9.17
N TYR A 87 29.93 -10.29 8.37
CA TYR A 87 29.97 -8.90 8.85
C TYR A 87 28.55 -8.35 8.86
N LYS A 88 28.00 -8.15 10.05
CA LYS A 88 26.66 -7.54 10.22
C LYS A 88 26.69 -6.09 9.77
N ASN A 89 25.78 -5.74 8.86
CA ASN A 89 25.57 -4.35 8.44
C ASN A 89 24.28 -3.83 9.09
N ASP A 90 24.42 -3.04 10.15
CA ASP A 90 23.27 -2.48 10.87
C ASP A 90 22.73 -1.18 10.23
N TYR A 91 23.19 -0.84 9.02
CA TYR A 91 22.70 0.36 8.33
C TYR A 91 21.24 0.19 7.92
N LYS A 92 20.41 1.16 8.32
CA LYS A 92 18.98 1.24 8.02
C LYS A 92 18.68 2.62 7.51
N TRP A 93 18.00 2.69 6.39
CA TRP A 93 17.48 3.95 5.86
C TRP A 93 15.96 4.02 6.07
N ASN A 94 15.47 5.16 6.59
CA ASN A 94 14.07 5.35 7.00
C ASN A 94 13.45 6.59 6.34
N PRO A 95 13.37 6.70 5.02
CA PRO A 95 12.76 7.84 4.39
C PRO A 95 11.27 7.93 4.70
N GLY A 96 10.80 9.14 4.93
CA GLY A 96 9.38 9.45 5.06
C GLY A 96 8.85 10.03 3.75
N TYR A 97 7.77 9.45 3.25
CA TYR A 97 7.07 9.91 2.04
C TYR A 97 5.65 10.37 2.36
N ILE A 98 5.18 11.37 1.62
CA ILE A 98 3.75 11.61 1.44
C ILE A 98 3.36 10.97 0.12
N ASN A 99 2.62 9.89 0.18
CA ASN A 99 2.09 9.17 -0.97
C ASN A 99 0.68 9.65 -1.29
N VAL A 100 0.42 9.87 -2.59
CA VAL A 100 -0.89 10.30 -3.08
C VAL A 100 -1.42 9.22 -4.03
N PRO A 101 -1.99 8.10 -3.51
CA PRO A 101 -2.59 7.09 -4.35
C PRO A 101 -3.84 7.63 -5.05
N ILE A 102 -3.92 7.39 -6.36
CA ILE A 102 -5.09 7.61 -7.19
C ILE A 102 -5.46 6.24 -7.76
N THR A 103 -6.56 5.65 -7.29
CA THR A 103 -6.92 4.28 -7.62
C THR A 103 -8.32 4.17 -8.20
N LEU A 104 -8.46 3.27 -9.16
CA LEU A 104 -9.73 2.72 -9.61
C LEU A 104 -10.03 1.48 -8.75
N ASN A 105 -11.22 1.43 -8.18
CA ASN A 105 -11.68 0.36 -7.31
C ASN A 105 -12.83 -0.37 -8.02
N TYR A 106 -12.62 -1.64 -8.34
CA TYR A 106 -13.64 -2.50 -8.94
C TYR A 106 -14.20 -3.43 -7.86
N TYR A 107 -15.51 -3.41 -7.69
CA TYR A 107 -16.25 -4.22 -6.71
C TYR A 107 -16.96 -5.38 -7.42
N PRO A 108 -16.33 -6.58 -7.53
CA PRO A 108 -17.03 -7.78 -8.03
C PRO A 108 -18.18 -8.19 -7.11
N VAL A 109 -18.03 -7.89 -5.82
CA VAL A 109 -19.06 -8.03 -4.78
C VAL A 109 -18.95 -6.83 -3.83
N ALA A 110 -20.04 -6.48 -3.17
CA ALA A 110 -20.16 -5.23 -2.40
C ALA A 110 -19.06 -5.00 -1.34
N SER A 111 -18.57 -6.05 -0.73
CA SER A 111 -17.56 -5.98 0.34
C SER A 111 -16.11 -6.14 -0.13
N LEU A 112 -15.88 -6.56 -1.39
CA LEU A 112 -14.54 -6.81 -1.91
C LEU A 112 -14.23 -5.87 -3.06
N ALA A 113 -13.17 -5.08 -2.97
CA ALA A 113 -12.67 -4.26 -4.06
C ALA A 113 -11.31 -4.76 -4.54
N LEU A 114 -11.15 -4.82 -5.86
CA LEU A 114 -9.85 -4.88 -6.53
C LEU A 114 -9.44 -3.45 -6.86
N LYS A 115 -8.19 -3.10 -6.53
CA LYS A 115 -7.69 -1.73 -6.63
C LYS A 115 -6.46 -1.71 -7.52
N ALA A 116 -6.40 -0.76 -8.44
CA ALA A 116 -5.21 -0.48 -9.24
C ALA A 116 -5.15 1.02 -9.57
N GLY A 117 -3.94 1.56 -9.77
CA GLY A 117 -3.82 2.98 -10.05
C GLY A 117 -2.39 3.48 -10.17
N LEU A 118 -2.22 4.75 -9.86
CA LEU A 118 -0.92 5.43 -9.82
C LEU A 118 -0.75 6.06 -8.43
N GLN A 119 0.49 6.08 -7.94
CA GLN A 119 0.82 6.66 -6.64
C GLN A 119 2.12 7.45 -6.74
N PRO A 120 2.06 8.77 -7.00
CA PRO A 120 3.19 9.64 -6.75
C PRO A 120 3.48 9.70 -5.25
N GLY A 121 4.76 9.60 -4.91
CA GLY A 121 5.30 9.74 -3.56
C GLY A 121 6.27 10.91 -3.50
N PHE A 122 6.12 11.75 -2.50
CA PHE A 122 6.97 12.91 -2.26
C PHE A 122 7.81 12.67 -1.03
N LEU A 123 9.12 12.67 -1.20
CA LEU A 123 10.09 12.51 -0.10
C LEU A 123 10.06 13.76 0.80
N VAL A 124 9.63 13.60 2.04
CA VAL A 124 9.54 14.68 3.04
C VAL A 124 10.57 14.54 4.15
N ASN A 125 11.05 13.33 4.39
CA ASN A 125 12.16 13.07 5.31
C ASN A 125 13.19 12.18 4.61
N LYS A 126 14.40 12.72 4.41
CA LYS A 126 15.49 12.03 3.67
C LYS A 126 16.25 11.03 4.53
N ASP A 127 16.11 11.11 5.89
CA ASP A 127 17.01 10.45 6.81
C ASP A 127 18.48 10.91 6.49
N ASP A 128 19.46 10.05 6.48
CA ASP A 128 20.88 10.43 6.30
C ASP A 128 21.37 10.44 4.83
N MET A 129 20.49 10.34 3.82
CA MET A 129 20.87 10.34 2.40
C MET A 129 20.65 11.68 1.69
N GLU A 130 21.70 12.22 1.01
CA GLU A 130 21.62 13.52 0.32
C GLU A 130 21.16 13.42 -1.15
N ASP A 131 21.56 12.39 -1.90
CA ASP A 131 21.33 12.25 -3.36
C ASP A 131 20.15 11.35 -3.74
N VAL A 132 18.99 11.57 -3.10
CA VAL A 132 17.76 10.79 -3.40
C VAL A 132 16.74 11.68 -4.11
N LYS A 133 16.11 11.13 -5.16
CA LYS A 133 15.03 11.82 -5.88
C LYS A 133 13.88 12.17 -4.94
N LYS A 134 13.39 13.39 -5.06
CA LYS A 134 12.31 13.91 -4.20
C LYS A 134 10.94 13.33 -4.55
N VAL A 135 10.80 12.78 -5.77
CA VAL A 135 9.54 12.23 -6.28
C VAL A 135 9.78 10.80 -6.72
N ASP A 136 8.96 9.92 -6.21
CA ASP A 136 8.86 8.51 -6.58
C ASP A 136 7.48 8.24 -7.19
N LEU A 137 7.40 7.35 -8.16
CA LEU A 137 6.15 6.91 -8.76
C LEU A 137 6.04 5.41 -8.63
N SER A 138 4.89 4.95 -8.15
CA SER A 138 4.57 3.53 -8.06
C SER A 138 3.18 3.22 -8.64
N ILE A 139 2.97 1.96 -8.98
CA ILE A 139 1.70 1.40 -9.41
C ILE A 139 1.16 0.55 -8.26
N PRO A 140 0.19 1.06 -7.48
CA PRO A 140 -0.50 0.26 -6.48
C PRO A 140 -1.43 -0.74 -7.16
N VAL A 141 -1.31 -2.01 -6.78
CA VAL A 141 -2.26 -3.07 -7.10
C VAL A 141 -2.63 -3.78 -5.81
N GLY A 142 -3.91 -4.09 -5.61
CA GLY A 142 -4.31 -4.67 -4.34
C GLY A 142 -5.78 -5.01 -4.26
N LEU A 143 -6.18 -5.36 -3.06
CA LEU A 143 -7.55 -5.67 -2.72
C LEU A 143 -7.92 -5.06 -1.37
N SER A 144 -9.20 -4.77 -1.19
CA SER A 144 -9.72 -4.39 0.11
C SER A 144 -11.02 -5.13 0.41
N TYR A 145 -11.21 -5.44 1.68
CA TYR A 145 -12.40 -6.05 2.21
C TYR A 145 -13.07 -5.13 3.22
N GLU A 146 -14.36 -4.86 3.02
CA GLU A 146 -15.16 -3.99 3.87
C GLU A 146 -16.15 -4.81 4.71
N TYR A 147 -16.15 -4.56 6.01
CA TYR A 147 -17.09 -5.15 6.95
C TYR A 147 -17.57 -4.10 7.95
N GLN A 148 -18.87 -3.75 7.92
CA GLN A 148 -19.48 -2.78 8.82
C GLN A 148 -18.73 -1.42 8.89
N GLY A 149 -18.26 -0.93 7.73
CA GLY A 149 -17.48 0.30 7.63
C GLY A 149 -16.00 0.15 7.94
N LEU A 150 -15.55 -0.95 8.57
CA LEU A 150 -14.15 -1.29 8.66
C LEU A 150 -13.64 -1.78 7.32
N VAL A 151 -12.51 -1.25 6.88
CA VAL A 151 -11.87 -1.62 5.61
C VAL A 151 -10.48 -2.15 5.88
N PHE A 152 -10.26 -3.39 5.51
CA PHE A 152 -8.94 -4.03 5.47
C PHE A 152 -8.43 -3.93 4.04
N ASP A 153 -7.27 -3.30 3.86
CA ASP A 153 -6.69 -3.02 2.54
C ASP A 153 -5.29 -3.62 2.48
N ALA A 154 -5.04 -4.43 1.48
CA ALA A 154 -3.74 -5.02 1.19
C ALA A 154 -3.34 -4.65 -0.23
N ARG A 155 -2.20 -3.97 -0.40
CA ARG A 155 -1.69 -3.54 -1.71
C ARG A 155 -0.21 -3.79 -1.85
N TYR A 156 0.21 -4.00 -3.08
CA TYR A 156 1.60 -4.00 -3.50
C TYR A 156 1.84 -2.78 -4.38
N ASN A 157 2.73 -1.92 -3.94
CA ASN A 157 3.12 -0.73 -4.67
C ASN A 157 4.39 -1.07 -5.46
N ILE A 158 4.26 -1.18 -6.77
CA ILE A 158 5.35 -1.51 -7.70
C ILE A 158 6.04 -0.20 -8.06
N GLY A 159 7.29 -0.01 -7.65
CA GLY A 159 8.09 1.16 -8.02
C GLY A 159 8.37 1.18 -9.53
N VAL A 160 8.14 2.31 -10.17
CA VAL A 160 8.40 2.48 -11.62
C VAL A 160 9.43 3.56 -11.90
N THR A 161 9.80 4.37 -10.91
CA THR A 161 10.88 5.35 -11.01
C THR A 161 12.12 4.87 -10.27
N LYS A 162 13.30 5.20 -10.84
CA LYS A 162 14.58 4.97 -10.18
C LYS A 162 14.77 6.00 -9.06
N LEU A 163 15.19 5.55 -7.89
CA LEU A 163 15.42 6.41 -6.72
C LEU A 163 16.65 7.31 -6.85
N ALA A 164 17.63 6.92 -7.67
CA ALA A 164 18.80 7.72 -7.99
C ALA A 164 19.21 7.51 -9.45
N ASP A 165 19.87 8.50 -10.06
CA ASP A 165 20.22 8.44 -11.48
C ASP A 165 21.30 7.39 -11.82
N ASN A 166 22.14 7.05 -10.83
CA ASN A 166 23.26 6.12 -11.01
C ASN A 166 22.95 4.66 -10.59
N TYR A 167 21.73 4.38 -10.09
CA TYR A 167 21.36 3.06 -9.60
C TYR A 167 19.98 2.64 -10.11
N ASP A 168 19.89 1.43 -10.69
CA ASP A 168 18.64 0.84 -11.18
C ASP A 168 17.81 0.21 -10.03
N HIS A 169 17.60 0.98 -8.96
CA HIS A 169 16.86 0.51 -7.80
C HIS A 169 15.46 1.13 -7.75
N TYR A 170 14.46 0.26 -7.63
CA TYR A 170 13.04 0.62 -7.51
C TYR A 170 12.58 0.36 -6.08
N ASN A 171 11.65 1.21 -5.61
CA ASN A 171 11.08 1.10 -4.28
C ASN A 171 9.80 0.25 -4.36
N ASN A 172 9.84 -0.96 -3.83
CA ASN A 172 8.69 -1.86 -3.79
C ASN A 172 8.16 -1.96 -2.36
N VAL A 173 6.84 -1.83 -2.20
CA VAL A 173 6.22 -1.80 -0.87
C VAL A 173 4.99 -2.69 -0.82
N ILE A 174 4.99 -3.67 0.08
CA ILE A 174 3.77 -4.33 0.55
C ILE A 174 3.17 -3.45 1.64
N GLN A 175 1.92 -3.06 1.48
CA GLN A 175 1.22 -2.22 2.44
C GLN A 175 -0.06 -2.91 2.89
N ILE A 176 -0.25 -3.01 4.21
CA ILE A 176 -1.46 -3.54 4.83
C ILE A 176 -2.00 -2.45 5.75
N THR A 177 -3.23 -2.00 5.50
CA THR A 177 -3.86 -0.96 6.31
C THR A 177 -5.25 -1.39 6.76
N VAL A 178 -5.66 -0.84 7.88
CA VAL A 178 -7.03 -0.87 8.38
C VAL A 178 -7.55 0.56 8.47
N GLY A 179 -8.77 0.78 8.05
CA GLY A 179 -9.42 2.08 8.11
C GLY A 179 -10.91 1.95 8.39
N TYR A 180 -11.57 3.08 8.54
CA TYR A 180 -13.01 3.14 8.68
C TYR A 180 -13.59 4.09 7.65
N LYS A 181 -14.64 3.66 6.95
CA LYS A 181 -15.29 4.42 5.89
C LYS A 181 -16.48 5.19 6.44
N PHE A 182 -16.45 6.51 6.26
CA PHE A 182 -17.54 7.42 6.59
C PHE A 182 -18.18 7.94 5.30
N ALA A 183 -19.48 7.91 5.21
CA ALA A 183 -20.22 8.60 4.14
C ALA A 183 -20.20 10.11 4.40
N LEU A 184 -20.07 10.92 3.33
CA LEU A 184 -20.10 12.37 3.35
C LEU A 184 -21.40 12.90 2.77
#